data_6a71c4d24c86674d6a12c8776c6e7ed6
#
_entry.id   6a71c4d24c86674d6a12c8776c6e7ed6
#
_cell.length_a   1.000
_cell.length_b   1.000
_cell.length_c   1.000
_cell.angle_alpha   90.00
_cell.angle_beta   90.00
_cell.angle_gamma   90.00
#
_symmetry.space_group_name_H-M   'P 1'
#
loop_
_entity.id
_entity.type
_entity.pdbx_description
1 polymer ?
#
loop_
_entity_poly.entity_id
_entity_poly.type
_entity_poly.pdbx_seq_one_letter_code
_entity_poly.pdbx_strand_id
1 'polypeptide(L)'
;MKKAAQSVVGTWRIVHMDGWDADYFDMEVPAHITLGKDLTGEFQFGLVQGQLDGRIESVDGSLRLDFSWSGFDENDPMAGRGWLQVNGNQAAGHIFIHLGDDSALKAERQ
;
A
#
# COMPACT_ATOMS: atom_id res chain seq x y z
N MET A 1 -12.47 0.02 -16.82
CA MET A 1 -11.14 0.61 -16.54
C MET A 1 -11.22 1.79 -15.60
N LYS A 2 -11.95 2.85 -15.95
CA LYS A 2 -12.06 4.03 -15.09
C LYS A 2 -12.66 3.72 -13.72
N LYS A 3 -13.66 2.83 -13.66
CA LYS A 3 -14.27 2.45 -12.38
C LYS A 3 -13.30 1.71 -11.48
N ALA A 4 -12.47 0.83 -12.05
CA ALA A 4 -11.48 0.09 -11.28
C ALA A 4 -10.42 1.04 -10.70
N ALA A 5 -9.91 1.96 -11.52
CA ALA A 5 -8.96 2.96 -11.06
C ALA A 5 -9.58 3.86 -9.99
N GLN A 6 -10.83 4.30 -10.19
CA GLN A 6 -11.52 5.14 -9.21
C GLN A 6 -11.75 4.45 -7.88
N SER A 7 -11.93 3.12 -7.88
CA SER A 7 -12.20 2.38 -6.64
C SER A 7 -11.00 2.38 -5.69
N VAL A 8 -9.79 2.59 -6.21
CA VAL A 8 -8.58 2.61 -5.37
C VAL A 8 -8.09 4.02 -5.05
N VAL A 9 -8.60 5.05 -5.74
CA VAL A 9 -8.16 6.43 -5.53
C VAL A 9 -8.56 6.92 -4.14
N GLY A 10 -7.65 7.62 -3.48
CA GLY A 10 -7.88 8.20 -2.17
C GLY A 10 -6.83 7.75 -1.17
N THR A 11 -7.10 8.02 0.09
CA THR A 11 -6.22 7.65 1.19
C THR A 11 -6.80 6.46 1.92
N TRP A 12 -5.95 5.45 2.11
CA TRP A 12 -6.28 4.22 2.82
C TRP A 12 -5.47 4.19 4.11
N ARG A 13 -6.17 4.13 5.24
CA ARG A 13 -5.56 4.02 6.57
C ARG A 13 -5.19 2.56 6.81
N ILE A 14 -3.91 2.29 7.02
CA ILE A 14 -3.46 0.93 7.38
C ILE A 14 -3.85 0.69 8.83
N VAL A 15 -4.66 -0.32 9.07
CA VAL A 15 -5.16 -0.63 10.41
C VAL A 15 -4.57 -1.90 10.99
N HIS A 16 -3.90 -2.71 10.16
CA HIS A 16 -3.25 -3.93 10.61
C HIS A 16 -2.12 -4.32 9.67
N MET A 17 -1.03 -4.81 10.22
CA MET A 17 0.06 -5.45 9.48
C MET A 17 0.49 -6.70 10.25
N ASP A 18 0.74 -7.80 9.53
CA ASP A 18 1.18 -9.04 10.16
C ASP A 18 2.62 -8.95 10.66
N GLY A 19 3.48 -8.21 9.95
CA GLY A 19 4.90 -8.15 10.23
C GLY A 19 5.32 -7.09 11.25
N TRP A 20 4.44 -6.15 11.58
CA TRP A 20 4.76 -5.06 12.51
C TRP A 20 3.56 -4.70 13.37
N ASP A 21 3.84 -4.30 14.61
CA ASP A 21 2.83 -3.80 15.54
C ASP A 21 2.39 -2.39 15.20
N ALA A 22 1.19 -2.02 15.67
CA ALA A 22 0.69 -0.66 15.51
C ALA A 22 1.60 0.38 16.17
N ASP A 23 2.26 0.04 17.26
CA ASP A 23 3.22 0.92 17.90
C ASP A 23 4.34 1.31 16.95
N TYR A 24 4.72 0.41 16.05
CA TYR A 24 5.71 0.70 15.03
C TYR A 24 5.07 1.41 13.83
N PHE A 25 4.04 0.80 13.21
CA PHE A 25 3.59 1.33 11.92
C PHE A 25 2.90 2.69 12.06
N ASP A 26 2.40 3.06 13.22
CA ASP A 26 1.81 4.38 13.48
C ASP A 26 2.75 5.34 14.22
N MET A 27 4.02 5.01 14.39
CA MET A 27 4.88 5.77 15.27
C MET A 27 5.21 7.19 14.77
N GLU A 28 5.31 7.38 13.46
CA GLU A 28 5.65 8.70 12.90
C GLU A 28 4.40 9.45 12.49
N VAL A 29 3.58 8.82 11.67
CA VAL A 29 2.30 9.32 11.20
C VAL A 29 1.33 8.15 11.16
N PRO A 30 0.03 8.39 11.11
CA PRO A 30 -0.91 7.29 10.88
C PRO A 30 -0.54 6.57 9.58
N ALA A 31 -0.30 5.26 9.67
CA ALA A 31 0.13 4.47 8.52
C ALA A 31 -0.92 4.52 7.42
N HIS A 32 -0.49 4.73 6.19
CA HIS A 32 -1.43 5.00 5.10
C HIS A 32 -0.84 4.66 3.74
N ILE A 33 -1.75 4.50 2.78
CA ILE A 33 -1.45 4.42 1.35
C ILE A 33 -2.35 5.42 0.66
N THR A 34 -1.76 6.35 -0.10
CA THR A 34 -2.51 7.35 -0.86
C THR A 34 -2.30 7.11 -2.35
N LEU A 35 -3.40 7.07 -3.10
CA LEU A 35 -3.38 6.79 -4.53
C LEU A 35 -4.10 7.89 -5.29
N GLY A 36 -3.45 8.41 -6.31
CA GLY A 36 -4.03 9.38 -7.23
C GLY A 36 -4.69 8.72 -8.43
N LYS A 37 -5.28 9.56 -9.29
CA LYS A 37 -6.03 9.10 -10.47
C LYS A 37 -5.17 8.36 -11.47
N ASP A 38 -3.87 8.66 -11.52
CA ASP A 38 -2.91 8.02 -12.42
C ASP A 38 -2.34 6.73 -11.84
N LEU A 39 -2.83 6.31 -10.66
CA LEU A 39 -2.38 5.12 -9.93
C LEU A 39 -0.96 5.26 -9.40
N THR A 40 -0.42 6.47 -9.37
CA THR A 40 0.79 6.75 -8.58
C THR A 40 0.39 7.27 -7.22
N GLY A 41 1.29 7.19 -6.28
CA GLY A 41 1.00 7.65 -4.93
C GLY A 41 2.16 7.41 -3.99
N GLU A 42 1.83 7.33 -2.71
CA GLU A 42 2.84 7.15 -1.68
C GLU A 42 2.24 6.37 -0.51
N PHE A 43 3.13 5.80 0.29
CA PHE A 43 2.73 5.18 1.54
C PHE A 43 3.76 5.46 2.61
N GLN A 44 3.33 5.29 3.84
CA GLN A 44 4.24 5.31 4.98
C GLN A 44 3.70 4.39 6.06
N PHE A 45 4.59 3.57 6.61
CA PHE A 45 4.33 2.84 7.85
C PHE A 45 5.63 2.85 8.65
N GLY A 46 5.55 3.32 9.90
CA GLY A 46 6.74 3.49 10.71
C GLY A 46 7.74 4.42 10.04
N LEU A 47 8.98 3.96 9.92
CA LEU A 47 10.05 4.71 9.26
C LEU A 47 10.16 4.43 7.77
N VAL A 48 9.33 3.53 7.24
CA VAL A 48 9.37 3.17 5.82
C VAL A 48 8.43 4.09 5.05
N GLN A 49 8.99 4.77 4.05
CA GLN A 49 8.26 5.65 3.15
C GLN A 49 8.54 5.20 1.73
N GLY A 50 7.50 5.13 0.90
CA GLY A 50 7.65 4.75 -0.48
C GLY A 50 6.77 5.53 -1.41
N GLN A 51 7.27 5.74 -2.64
CA GLN A 51 6.48 6.25 -3.74
C GLN A 51 6.13 5.07 -4.62
N LEU A 52 4.89 4.97 -5.02
CA LEU A 52 4.42 3.80 -5.74
C LEU A 52 3.89 4.14 -7.13
N ASP A 53 4.02 3.17 -8.02
CA ASP A 53 3.50 3.18 -9.37
C ASP A 53 2.65 1.92 -9.54
N GLY A 54 1.35 2.11 -9.73
CA GLY A 54 0.41 1.00 -9.72
C GLY A 54 -0.20 0.69 -11.07
N ARG A 55 -0.73 -0.53 -11.16
CA ARG A 55 -1.49 -1.00 -12.31
C ARG A 55 -2.64 -1.86 -11.82
N ILE A 56 -3.75 -1.80 -12.55
CA ILE A 56 -4.90 -2.65 -12.24
C ILE A 56 -4.74 -3.98 -12.95
N GLU A 57 -4.87 -5.06 -12.20
CA GLU A 57 -4.81 -6.43 -12.70
C GLU A 57 -6.09 -7.16 -12.34
N SER A 58 -6.46 -8.16 -13.16
CA SER A 58 -7.56 -9.06 -12.85
C SER A 58 -6.98 -10.37 -12.33
N VAL A 59 -7.37 -10.74 -11.10
CA VAL A 59 -6.90 -11.96 -10.45
C VAL A 59 -8.13 -12.71 -9.96
N ASP A 60 -8.35 -13.92 -10.48
CA ASP A 60 -9.49 -14.76 -10.09
C ASP A 60 -10.83 -14.03 -10.18
N GLY A 61 -11.00 -13.21 -11.23
CA GLY A 61 -12.23 -12.46 -11.44
C GLY A 61 -12.37 -11.19 -10.61
N SER A 62 -11.40 -10.89 -9.76
CA SER A 62 -11.39 -9.69 -8.94
C SER A 62 -10.32 -8.72 -9.42
N LEU A 63 -10.58 -7.43 -9.27
CA LEU A 63 -9.61 -6.40 -9.63
C LEU A 63 -8.68 -6.13 -8.46
N ARG A 64 -7.41 -5.98 -8.79
CA ARG A 64 -6.35 -5.75 -7.81
C ARG A 64 -5.41 -4.67 -8.32
N LEU A 65 -4.98 -3.80 -7.43
CA LEU A 65 -3.88 -2.87 -7.72
C LEU A 65 -2.57 -3.57 -7.42
N ASP A 66 -1.73 -3.77 -8.43
CA ASP A 66 -0.35 -4.20 -8.23
C ASP A 66 0.53 -2.98 -8.36
N PHE A 67 1.57 -2.88 -7.54
CA PHE A 67 2.46 -1.72 -7.60
C PHE A 67 3.90 -2.08 -7.32
N SER A 68 4.80 -1.32 -7.92
CA SER A 68 6.18 -1.24 -7.50
C SER A 68 6.37 0.03 -6.68
N TRP A 69 7.39 0.06 -5.85
CA TRP A 69 7.66 1.26 -5.07
C TRP A 69 9.15 1.42 -4.82
N SER A 70 9.55 2.66 -4.55
CA SER A 70 10.89 2.98 -4.11
C SER A 70 10.80 4.08 -3.06
N GLY A 71 11.72 4.09 -2.13
CA GLY A 71 11.73 5.05 -1.05
C GLY A 71 12.84 4.78 -0.07
N PHE A 72 12.52 4.90 1.21
CA PHE A 72 13.53 4.83 2.26
C PHE A 72 12.96 4.15 3.50
N ASP A 73 13.83 3.44 4.22
CA ASP A 73 13.61 3.07 5.60
C ASP A 73 14.55 3.95 6.41
N GLU A 74 14.01 5.02 6.99
CA GLU A 74 14.81 6.10 7.60
C GLU A 74 15.73 6.70 6.53
N ASN A 75 17.02 6.40 6.58
CA ASN A 75 18.00 6.93 5.62
C ASN A 75 18.44 5.89 4.59
N ASP A 76 17.99 4.64 4.73
CA ASP A 76 18.41 3.56 3.84
C ASP A 76 17.50 3.47 2.62
N PRO A 77 18.03 3.57 1.40
CA PRO A 77 17.20 3.39 0.21
C PRO A 77 16.60 2.00 0.16
N MET A 78 15.30 1.95 -0.15
CA MET A 78 14.52 0.73 -0.23
C MET A 78 13.69 0.73 -1.50
N ALA A 79 13.34 -0.46 -1.95
CA ALA A 79 12.42 -0.63 -3.07
C ALA A 79 11.68 -1.93 -2.90
N GLY A 80 10.60 -2.10 -3.64
CA GLY A 80 9.85 -3.34 -3.58
C GLY A 80 8.63 -3.32 -4.46
N ARG A 81 7.67 -4.14 -4.07
CA ARG A 81 6.39 -4.28 -4.77
C ARG A 81 5.30 -4.55 -3.75
N GLY A 82 4.09 -4.59 -4.22
CA GLY A 82 2.96 -4.91 -3.37
C GLY A 82 1.69 -4.99 -4.16
N TRP A 83 0.59 -5.25 -3.47
CA TRP A 83 -0.71 -5.22 -4.09
C TRP A 83 -1.76 -4.83 -3.06
N LEU A 84 -2.90 -4.34 -3.57
CA LEU A 84 -4.04 -3.93 -2.75
C LEU A 84 -5.30 -4.36 -3.46
N GLN A 85 -6.14 -5.10 -2.77
CA GLN A 85 -7.44 -5.52 -3.27
C GLN A 85 -8.52 -4.81 -2.49
N VAL A 86 -9.34 -4.01 -3.18
CA VAL A 86 -10.32 -3.13 -2.58
C VAL A 86 -11.69 -3.78 -2.64
N ASN A 87 -12.41 -3.72 -1.53
CA ASN A 87 -13.79 -4.15 -1.43
C ASN A 87 -14.57 -3.07 -0.69
N GLY A 88 -15.18 -2.15 -1.46
CA GLY A 88 -15.89 -1.01 -0.88
C GLY A 88 -14.93 -0.06 -0.16
N ASN A 89 -15.12 0.12 1.13
CA ASN A 89 -14.29 0.99 1.96
C ASN A 89 -13.20 0.23 2.72
N GLN A 90 -13.02 -1.04 2.42
CA GLN A 90 -11.98 -1.88 3.03
C GLN A 90 -11.04 -2.40 1.95
N ALA A 91 -9.82 -2.68 2.36
CA ALA A 91 -8.82 -3.24 1.47
C ALA A 91 -7.94 -4.21 2.24
N ALA A 92 -7.45 -5.20 1.52
CA ALA A 92 -6.44 -6.12 2.01
C ALA A 92 -5.30 -6.13 1.00
N GLY A 93 -4.09 -6.25 1.47
CA GLY A 93 -2.95 -6.22 0.59
C GLY A 93 -1.73 -6.86 1.19
N HIS A 94 -0.64 -6.65 0.49
CA HIS A 94 0.65 -7.18 0.89
C HIS A 94 1.74 -6.25 0.40
N ILE A 95 2.75 -6.02 1.21
CA ILE A 95 3.88 -5.20 0.81
C ILE A 95 5.15 -6.04 0.90
N PHE A 96 6.00 -5.93 -0.12
CA PHE A 96 7.25 -6.68 -0.21
C PHE A 96 8.40 -5.70 -0.31
N ILE A 97 9.37 -5.84 0.58
CA ILE A 97 10.63 -5.11 0.51
C ILE A 97 11.62 -5.98 -0.27
N HIS A 98 12.19 -5.44 -1.33
CA HIS A 98 13.12 -6.18 -2.18
C HIS A 98 14.29 -6.72 -1.36
N LEU A 99 14.48 -8.04 -1.40
CA LEU A 99 15.50 -8.75 -0.61
C LEU A 99 15.35 -8.57 0.90
N GLY A 100 14.15 -8.19 1.36
CA GLY A 100 13.88 -7.97 2.77
C GLY A 100 12.58 -8.61 3.23
N ASP A 101 11.98 -8.02 4.25
CA ASP A 101 10.75 -8.51 4.84
C ASP A 101 9.54 -8.28 3.94
N ASP A 102 8.46 -8.96 4.23
CA ASP A 102 7.16 -8.71 3.61
C ASP A 102 6.07 -8.86 4.66
N SER A 103 4.91 -8.27 4.40
CA SER A 103 3.81 -8.30 5.34
C SER A 103 2.48 -8.16 4.63
N ALA A 104 1.50 -8.96 5.06
CA ALA A 104 0.11 -8.68 4.75
C ALA A 104 -0.34 -7.43 5.51
N LEU A 105 -1.33 -6.75 4.96
CA LEU A 105 -1.90 -5.58 5.61
C LEU A 105 -3.40 -5.51 5.37
N LYS A 106 -4.07 -4.77 6.24
CA LYS A 106 -5.47 -4.39 6.07
C LYS A 106 -5.57 -2.88 6.19
N ALA A 107 -6.44 -2.31 5.39
CA ALA A 107 -6.62 -0.86 5.35
C ALA A 107 -8.10 -0.51 5.19
N GLU A 108 -8.43 0.72 5.56
CA GLU A 108 -9.77 1.26 5.47
C GLU A 108 -9.70 2.63 4.79
N ARG A 109 -10.71 2.91 3.97
CA ARG A 109 -10.80 4.21 3.30
C ARG A 109 -11.01 5.32 4.32
N GLN A 110 -10.24 6.35 4.17
CA GLN A 110 -10.42 7.56 4.96
C GLN A 110 -11.44 8.50 4.36
#